data_f14c36a812620b0e77119f7e4917effe
#
_entry.id   f14c36a812620b0e77119f7e4917effe
#
_cell.length_a   1.000
_cell.length_b   1.000
_cell.length_c   1.000
_cell.angle_alpha   90.00
_cell.angle_beta   90.00
_cell.angle_gamma   90.00
#
_symmetry.space_group_name_H-M   'P 1'
#
loop_
_entity.id
_entity.type
_entity.pdbx_description
1 polymer ?
#
loop_
_entity_poly.entity_id
_entity_poly.type
_entity_poly.pdbx_seq_one_letter_code
_entity_poly.pdbx_strand_id
1 'polypeptide(L)'
;HSKTIGESAQEYIRQIGIRTGEWIETFYDDSKELNWTPDQYAEVIVDLKNSIGGHFTISEVHLDHVVVNATGCPFGETVQDAPHLCNLTSSVFGGITARRFGYGKVSLRKRIALGHSECEVAIYFEPNEMEEDDIYQDLPITPKNGNPFEWEEETIKALHTELEKSDKMITSLVEELEHLRKLVKEK
;
A
#
# COMPACT_ATOMS: atom_id res chain seq x y z
N HIS A 1 -10.74 -1.35 -21.88
CA HIS A 1 -11.62 -0.69 -20.90
C HIS A 1 -11.78 -1.44 -19.56
N SER A 2 -11.09 -2.57 -19.33
CA SER A 2 -11.12 -3.30 -18.04
C SER A 2 -10.04 -2.84 -17.04
N LYS A 3 -9.27 -1.80 -17.36
CA LYS A 3 -8.17 -1.29 -16.52
C LYS A 3 -8.62 -0.50 -15.28
N THR A 4 -9.84 0.03 -15.28
CA THR A 4 -10.20 1.13 -14.39
C THR A 4 -10.49 0.77 -12.94
N ILE A 5 -11.04 -0.41 -12.64
CA ILE A 5 -11.39 -0.77 -11.24
C ILE A 5 -10.14 -1.23 -10.49
N GLY A 6 -9.30 -2.05 -11.12
CA GLY A 6 -8.08 -2.56 -10.47
C GLY A 6 -7.04 -1.46 -10.18
N GLU A 7 -6.84 -0.52 -11.10
CA GLU A 7 -5.92 0.61 -10.92
C GLU A 7 -6.41 1.58 -9.83
N SER A 8 -7.71 1.88 -9.80
CA SER A 8 -8.30 2.71 -8.75
C SER A 8 -8.17 2.04 -7.37
N ALA A 9 -8.40 0.73 -7.27
CA ALA A 9 -8.26 0.01 -6.01
C ALA A 9 -6.79 0.01 -5.52
N GLN A 10 -5.82 -0.13 -6.41
CA GLN A 10 -4.39 -0.05 -6.06
C GLN A 10 -4.02 1.33 -5.52
N GLU A 11 -4.51 2.40 -6.15
CA GLU A 11 -4.28 3.76 -5.66
C GLU A 11 -4.91 4.00 -4.27
N TYR A 12 -6.12 3.50 -4.02
CA TYR A 12 -6.71 3.57 -2.68
C TYR A 12 -5.88 2.82 -1.63
N ILE A 13 -5.42 1.59 -1.93
CA ILE A 13 -4.55 0.82 -1.04
C ILE A 13 -3.25 1.60 -0.77
N ARG A 14 -2.68 2.22 -1.80
CA ARG A 14 -1.50 3.07 -1.69
C ARG A 14 -1.74 4.25 -0.74
N GLN A 15 -2.83 4.97 -0.91
CA GLN A 15 -3.19 6.13 -0.07
C GLN A 15 -3.45 5.71 1.38
N ILE A 16 -4.16 4.61 1.60
CA ILE A 16 -4.37 4.04 2.94
C ILE A 16 -3.01 3.72 3.60
N GLY A 17 -2.10 3.07 2.87
CA GLY A 17 -0.78 2.74 3.41
C GLY A 17 0.04 3.97 3.78
N ILE A 18 0.07 4.99 2.92
CA ILE A 18 0.77 6.25 3.17
C ILE A 18 0.22 6.93 4.44
N ARG A 19 -1.11 7.02 4.59
CA ARG A 19 -1.77 7.61 5.76
C ARG A 19 -1.57 6.81 7.03
N THR A 20 -1.63 5.47 6.92
CA THR A 20 -1.33 4.58 8.03
C THR A 20 0.10 4.79 8.51
N GLY A 21 1.07 4.91 7.60
CA GLY A 21 2.45 5.20 7.93
C GLY A 21 2.60 6.54 8.66
N GLU A 22 1.93 7.59 8.20
CA GLU A 22 1.93 8.92 8.82
C GLU A 22 1.38 8.87 10.27
N TRP A 23 0.27 8.17 10.47
CA TRP A 23 -0.31 8.00 11.81
C TRP A 23 0.63 7.23 12.73
N ILE A 24 1.26 6.16 12.24
CA ILE A 24 2.20 5.33 12.98
C ILE A 24 3.42 6.13 13.43
N GLU A 25 3.98 6.98 12.57
CA GLU A 25 5.12 7.83 12.92
C GLU A 25 4.86 8.66 14.18
N THR A 26 3.60 9.03 14.46
CA THR A 26 3.25 9.80 15.66
C THR A 26 3.53 9.04 16.96
N PHE A 27 3.60 7.71 16.95
CA PHE A 27 3.92 6.89 18.13
C PHE A 27 5.42 6.74 18.38
N TYR A 28 6.24 7.00 17.36
CA TYR A 28 7.70 6.90 17.43
C TYR A 28 8.39 8.28 17.45
N ASP A 29 7.61 9.36 17.43
CA ASP A 29 8.09 10.74 17.31
C ASP A 29 8.33 11.42 18.69
N ASP A 30 8.72 10.65 19.71
CA ASP A 30 9.06 11.17 21.05
C ASP A 30 10.38 11.96 21.07
N SER A 31 11.17 11.88 20.01
CA SER A 31 12.39 12.68 19.82
C SER A 31 12.12 13.81 18.82
N LYS A 32 12.38 15.04 19.23
CA LYS A 32 12.35 16.25 18.37
C LYS A 32 13.34 16.20 17.19
N GLU A 33 13.88 15.03 16.88
CA GLU A 33 14.81 14.81 15.77
C GLU A 33 14.01 14.54 14.51
N LEU A 34 13.99 15.52 13.62
CA LEU A 34 13.31 15.46 12.32
C LEU A 34 13.91 14.42 11.36
N ASN A 35 15.14 13.98 11.59
CA ASN A 35 15.87 13.09 10.68
C ASN A 35 16.16 11.76 11.37
N TRP A 36 15.48 10.71 10.93
CA TRP A 36 15.84 9.35 11.30
C TRP A 36 17.10 8.89 10.58
N THR A 37 17.89 8.05 11.25
CA THR A 37 18.95 7.30 10.60
C THR A 37 18.36 6.06 9.90
N PRO A 38 19.08 5.46 8.93
CA PRO A 38 18.67 4.17 8.35
C PRO A 38 18.41 3.07 9.39
N ASP A 39 19.22 3.01 10.46
CA ASP A 39 19.05 2.05 11.56
C ASP A 39 17.73 2.29 12.31
N GLN A 40 17.45 3.53 12.71
CA GLN A 40 16.20 3.90 13.39
C GLN A 40 14.98 3.58 12.51
N TYR A 41 15.06 3.88 11.21
CA TYR A 41 14.02 3.54 10.26
C TYR A 41 13.78 2.02 10.20
N ALA A 42 14.85 1.22 10.07
CA ALA A 42 14.76 -0.22 10.01
C ALA A 42 14.14 -0.82 11.29
N GLU A 43 14.53 -0.32 12.46
CA GLU A 43 13.97 -0.73 13.75
C GLU A 43 12.48 -0.43 13.83
N VAL A 44 12.06 0.79 13.45
CA VAL A 44 10.64 1.20 13.49
C VAL A 44 9.77 0.34 12.58
N ILE A 45 10.17 0.10 11.33
CA ILE A 45 9.36 -0.69 10.39
C ILE A 45 9.27 -2.17 10.79
N VAL A 46 10.33 -2.73 11.38
CA VAL A 46 10.35 -4.11 11.87
C VAL A 46 9.48 -4.23 13.12
N ASP A 47 9.64 -3.33 14.11
CA ASP A 47 8.83 -3.31 15.31
C ASP A 47 7.34 -3.16 14.98
N LEU A 48 7.01 -2.23 14.09
CA LEU A 48 5.66 -2.06 13.58
C LEU A 48 5.07 -3.35 13.02
N LYS A 49 5.80 -4.02 12.12
CA LYS A 49 5.28 -5.25 11.49
C LYS A 49 5.13 -6.39 12.47
N ASN A 50 6.04 -6.48 13.43
CA ASN A 50 6.01 -7.52 14.46
C ASN A 50 4.89 -7.27 15.48
N SER A 51 4.56 -6.01 15.78
CA SER A 51 3.44 -5.67 16.67
C SER A 51 2.07 -6.10 16.15
N ILE A 52 1.94 -6.29 14.85
CA ILE A 52 0.69 -6.73 14.19
C ILE A 52 0.75 -8.21 13.71
N GLY A 53 1.68 -9.00 14.24
CA GLY A 53 1.78 -10.43 13.99
C GLY A 53 2.64 -10.82 12.79
N GLY A 54 3.47 -9.92 12.27
CA GLY A 54 4.52 -10.24 11.31
C GLY A 54 5.74 -10.86 12.01
N HIS A 55 6.58 -11.56 11.25
CA HIS A 55 7.87 -12.07 11.72
C HIS A 55 8.97 -11.46 10.86
N PHE A 56 9.21 -10.16 11.08
CA PHE A 56 10.19 -9.38 10.34
C PHE A 56 11.52 -9.28 11.09
N THR A 57 12.61 -9.28 10.34
CA THR A 57 13.97 -9.07 10.82
C THR A 57 14.74 -8.15 9.90
N ILE A 58 15.65 -7.36 10.46
CA ILE A 58 16.58 -6.54 9.69
C ILE A 58 17.64 -7.48 9.11
N SER A 59 17.83 -7.45 7.79
CA SER A 59 18.86 -8.21 7.09
C SER A 59 20.09 -7.37 6.82
N GLU A 60 19.89 -6.15 6.30
CA GLU A 60 20.98 -5.23 5.93
C GLU A 60 20.57 -3.79 6.24
N VAL A 61 21.54 -2.99 6.66
CA VAL A 61 21.41 -1.54 6.84
C VAL A 61 22.59 -0.86 6.18
N HIS A 62 22.29 0.01 5.21
CA HIS A 62 23.24 0.83 4.48
C HIS A 62 22.81 2.29 4.54
N LEU A 63 23.67 3.22 4.12
CA LEU A 63 23.34 4.65 4.12
C LEU A 63 22.26 5.01 3.11
N ASP A 64 22.17 4.27 2.01
CA ASP A 64 21.28 4.50 0.87
C ASP A 64 20.07 3.56 0.85
N HIS A 65 20.09 2.46 1.60
CA HIS A 65 18.98 1.51 1.66
C HIS A 65 19.02 0.60 2.90
N VAL A 66 17.90 -0.05 3.17
CA VAL A 66 17.79 -1.15 4.13
C VAL A 66 17.09 -2.35 3.50
N VAL A 67 17.43 -3.55 3.97
CA VAL A 67 16.76 -4.80 3.57
C VAL A 67 16.17 -5.46 4.80
N VAL A 68 14.90 -5.81 4.73
CA VAL A 68 14.20 -6.57 5.77
C VAL A 68 13.65 -7.88 5.19
N ASN A 69 13.72 -8.94 5.98
CA ASN A 69 13.16 -10.23 5.65
C ASN A 69 11.99 -10.56 6.59
N ALA A 70 11.05 -11.39 6.11
CA ALA A 70 9.96 -11.86 6.96
C ALA A 70 9.63 -13.32 6.66
N THR A 71 9.59 -14.14 7.72
CA THR A 71 9.15 -15.54 7.67
C THR A 71 7.65 -15.71 7.98
N GLY A 72 6.98 -14.65 8.39
CA GLY A 72 5.53 -14.60 8.66
C GLY A 72 4.92 -13.30 8.20
N CYS A 73 3.76 -13.40 7.52
CA CYS A 73 3.01 -12.25 7.03
C CYS A 73 1.99 -11.79 8.08
N PRO A 74 1.85 -10.48 8.37
CA PRO A 74 0.80 -9.97 9.26
C PRO A 74 -0.61 -10.29 8.79
N PHE A 75 -0.81 -10.49 7.47
CA PHE A 75 -2.11 -10.87 6.89
C PHE A 75 -2.37 -12.37 6.90
N GLY A 76 -1.45 -13.18 7.46
CA GLY A 76 -1.56 -14.63 7.52
C GLY A 76 -1.65 -15.27 6.13
N GLU A 77 -2.40 -16.38 6.04
CA GLU A 77 -2.58 -17.12 4.78
C GLU A 77 -3.42 -16.36 3.75
N THR A 78 -4.27 -15.45 4.18
CA THR A 78 -5.15 -14.63 3.31
C THR A 78 -4.36 -13.86 2.25
N VAL A 79 -3.07 -13.56 2.50
CA VAL A 79 -2.23 -12.83 1.56
C VAL A 79 -1.99 -13.61 0.25
N GLN A 80 -2.11 -14.94 0.25
CA GLN A 80 -1.98 -15.78 -0.95
C GLN A 80 -3.18 -15.61 -1.88
N ASP A 81 -4.37 -15.42 -1.32
CA ASP A 81 -5.59 -15.14 -2.08
C ASP A 81 -5.70 -13.68 -2.50
N ALA A 82 -5.01 -12.79 -1.80
CA ALA A 82 -5.05 -11.35 -2.01
C ALA A 82 -3.63 -10.73 -2.06
N PRO A 83 -2.78 -11.06 -3.07
CA PRO A 83 -1.39 -10.59 -3.15
C PRO A 83 -1.24 -9.07 -3.20
N HIS A 84 -2.27 -8.35 -3.63
CA HIS A 84 -2.29 -6.89 -3.64
C HIS A 84 -2.20 -6.26 -2.23
N LEU A 85 -2.45 -7.01 -1.16
CA LEU A 85 -2.22 -6.55 0.22
C LEU A 85 -0.74 -6.24 0.48
N CYS A 86 0.19 -6.80 -0.31
CA CYS A 86 1.60 -6.43 -0.23
C CYS A 86 1.83 -4.96 -0.57
N ASN A 87 0.98 -4.35 -1.42
CA ASN A 87 1.07 -2.93 -1.77
C ASN A 87 0.77 -2.02 -0.56
N LEU A 88 -0.03 -2.48 0.40
CA LEU A 88 -0.24 -1.76 1.65
C LEU A 88 1.07 -1.68 2.46
N THR A 89 1.81 -2.79 2.54
CA THR A 89 3.13 -2.81 3.20
C THR A 89 4.12 -1.89 2.48
N SER A 90 4.21 -1.99 1.15
CA SER A 90 5.03 -1.10 0.31
C SER A 90 4.70 0.36 0.59
N SER A 91 3.41 0.71 0.63
CA SER A 91 2.96 2.09 0.80
C SER A 91 3.21 2.65 2.21
N VAL A 92 3.11 1.81 3.25
CA VAL A 92 3.50 2.20 4.62
C VAL A 92 5.00 2.49 4.68
N PHE A 93 5.83 1.57 4.20
CA PHE A 93 7.29 1.72 4.23
C PHE A 93 7.75 2.90 3.37
N GLY A 94 7.30 2.96 2.12
CA GLY A 94 7.67 4.03 1.20
C GLY A 94 7.17 5.40 1.65
N GLY A 95 5.97 5.47 2.25
CA GLY A 95 5.42 6.71 2.80
C GLY A 95 6.27 7.27 3.95
N ILE A 96 6.65 6.42 4.90
CA ILE A 96 7.55 6.81 6.01
C ILE A 96 8.89 7.26 5.44
N THR A 97 9.46 6.47 4.50
CA THR A 97 10.75 6.80 3.89
C THR A 97 10.73 8.15 3.19
N ALA A 98 9.72 8.40 2.38
CA ALA A 98 9.60 9.67 1.64
C ALA A 98 9.48 10.88 2.58
N ARG A 99 8.76 10.74 3.71
CA ARG A 99 8.64 11.82 4.70
C ARG A 99 9.93 12.07 5.47
N ARG A 100 10.69 11.01 5.80
CA ARG A 100 11.90 11.12 6.64
C ARG A 100 13.17 11.42 5.84
N PHE A 101 13.26 10.90 4.63
CA PHE A 101 14.46 11.02 3.77
C PHE A 101 14.21 11.85 2.49
N GLY A 102 12.97 12.27 2.22
CA GLY A 102 12.59 13.04 1.03
C GLY A 102 12.33 12.18 -0.22
N TYR A 103 12.72 10.92 -0.21
CA TYR A 103 12.51 9.95 -1.28
C TYR A 103 12.36 8.55 -0.67
N GLY A 104 11.54 7.72 -1.27
CA GLY A 104 11.42 6.31 -0.94
C GLY A 104 11.16 5.48 -2.18
N LYS A 105 11.88 4.36 -2.32
CA LYS A 105 11.61 3.35 -3.33
C LYS A 105 11.57 2.00 -2.64
N VAL A 106 10.50 1.22 -2.85
CA VAL A 106 10.27 -0.06 -2.18
C VAL A 106 10.23 -1.18 -3.19
N SER A 107 11.16 -2.12 -3.08
CA SER A 107 11.26 -3.33 -3.88
C SER A 107 10.79 -4.54 -3.08
N LEU A 108 9.74 -5.19 -3.55
CA LEU A 108 9.21 -6.43 -2.98
C LEU A 108 9.87 -7.64 -3.70
N ARG A 109 11.14 -7.91 -3.39
CA ARG A 109 11.98 -8.92 -4.08
C ARG A 109 11.44 -10.34 -3.96
N LYS A 110 11.00 -10.72 -2.75
CA LYS A 110 10.33 -11.99 -2.46
C LYS A 110 9.04 -11.73 -1.70
N ARG A 111 8.01 -12.51 -1.95
CA ARG A 111 6.70 -12.38 -1.32
C ARG A 111 6.09 -13.73 -0.99
N ILE A 112 5.76 -13.98 0.27
CA ILE A 112 4.99 -15.16 0.71
C ILE A 112 3.67 -15.22 -0.06
N ALA A 113 3.06 -14.09 -0.35
CA ALA A 113 1.85 -13.95 -1.18
C ALA A 113 1.96 -14.57 -2.58
N LEU A 114 3.17 -14.72 -3.11
CA LEU A 114 3.45 -15.34 -4.41
C LEU A 114 4.08 -16.73 -4.30
N GLY A 115 4.05 -17.33 -3.12
CA GLY A 115 4.54 -18.69 -2.89
C GLY A 115 6.02 -18.77 -2.52
N HIS A 116 6.71 -17.65 -2.27
CA HIS A 116 8.06 -17.70 -1.71
C HIS A 116 8.02 -18.15 -0.25
N SER A 117 9.11 -18.77 0.23
CA SER A 117 9.24 -19.22 1.62
C SER A 117 9.35 -18.06 2.62
N GLU A 118 9.74 -16.89 2.15
CA GLU A 118 9.91 -15.65 2.93
C GLU A 118 9.60 -14.43 2.08
N CYS A 119 9.38 -13.30 2.76
CA CYS A 119 9.42 -12.00 2.10
C CYS A 119 10.83 -11.42 2.20
N GLU A 120 11.26 -10.71 1.15
CA GLU A 120 12.46 -9.89 1.15
C GLU A 120 12.08 -8.54 0.56
N VAL A 121 12.27 -7.47 1.33
CA VAL A 121 11.90 -6.11 0.95
C VAL A 121 13.11 -5.22 1.09
N ALA A 122 13.52 -4.58 -0.03
CA ALA A 122 14.52 -3.54 -0.03
C ALA A 122 13.85 -2.17 -0.08
N ILE A 123 14.33 -1.25 0.74
CA ILE A 123 13.81 0.11 0.83
C ILE A 123 14.97 1.07 0.61
N TYR A 124 14.89 1.86 -0.45
CA TYR A 124 15.93 2.81 -0.87
C TYR A 124 15.55 4.22 -0.49
N PHE A 125 16.52 4.98 0.00
CA PHE A 125 16.39 6.39 0.41
C PHE A 125 16.77 7.36 -0.69
N GLU A 126 17.37 6.85 -1.78
CA GLU A 126 17.81 7.60 -2.93
C GLU A 126 17.39 6.89 -4.23
N PRO A 127 17.23 7.64 -5.34
CA PRO A 127 16.92 7.04 -6.64
C PRO A 127 17.99 6.04 -7.09
N ASN A 128 17.56 4.88 -7.56
CA ASN A 128 18.43 3.91 -8.22
C ASN A 128 17.71 3.33 -9.44
N GLU A 129 18.47 2.83 -10.43
CA GLU A 129 17.94 2.27 -11.66
C GLU A 129 17.84 0.73 -11.64
N MET A 130 18.22 0.09 -10.53
CA MET A 130 18.48 -1.36 -10.51
C MET A 130 17.23 -2.25 -10.41
N GLU A 131 16.07 -1.71 -10.03
CA GLU A 131 14.86 -2.51 -9.81
C GLU A 131 13.60 -1.74 -10.25
N GLU A 132 12.62 -2.46 -10.83
CA GLU A 132 11.28 -1.90 -11.11
C GLU A 132 10.46 -1.96 -9.82
N ASP A 133 10.05 -0.80 -9.28
CA ASP A 133 9.49 -0.72 -7.94
C ASP A 133 8.55 0.44 -7.72
N ASP A 134 7.88 0.43 -6.58
CA ASP A 134 7.03 1.51 -6.13
C ASP A 134 7.87 2.71 -5.64
N ILE A 135 7.72 3.86 -6.28
CA ILE A 135 8.38 5.11 -5.91
C ILE A 135 7.43 5.98 -5.09
N TYR A 136 7.97 6.59 -4.03
CA TYR A 136 7.30 7.48 -3.10
C TYR A 136 8.11 8.76 -2.97
N GLN A 137 7.55 9.86 -3.43
CA GLN A 137 8.11 11.21 -3.30
C GLN A 137 6.97 12.22 -3.43
N ASP A 138 7.21 13.44 -3.04
CA ASP A 138 6.23 14.53 -3.14
C ASP A 138 4.84 14.15 -2.57
N LEU A 139 4.85 13.46 -1.42
CA LEU A 139 3.62 13.00 -0.80
C LEU A 139 2.75 14.19 -0.41
N PRO A 140 1.41 14.07 -0.54
CA PRO A 140 0.49 15.09 -0.08
C PRO A 140 0.72 15.40 1.39
N ILE A 141 0.89 16.69 1.73
CA ILE A 141 1.01 17.12 3.12
C ILE A 141 -0.38 17.02 3.74
N THR A 142 -0.48 16.22 4.81
CA THR A 142 -1.71 16.22 5.62
C THR A 142 -1.80 17.53 6.38
N PRO A 143 -2.88 18.30 6.26
CA PRO A 143 -3.06 19.52 7.02
C PRO A 143 -2.99 19.23 8.52
N LYS A 144 -2.06 19.88 9.24
CA LYS A 144 -1.88 19.68 10.70
C LYS A 144 -3.12 19.98 11.53
N ASN A 145 -4.09 20.71 10.97
CA ASN A 145 -5.33 21.14 11.62
C ASN A 145 -6.58 20.54 10.99
N GLY A 146 -6.44 19.57 10.09
CA GLY A 146 -7.58 18.86 9.49
C GLY A 146 -8.20 17.88 10.49
N ASN A 147 -9.54 17.73 10.45
CA ASN A 147 -10.22 16.65 11.13
C ASN A 147 -9.66 15.30 10.59
N PRO A 148 -9.09 14.42 11.44
CA PRO A 148 -8.55 13.15 10.99
C PRO A 148 -9.57 12.30 10.22
N PHE A 149 -10.86 12.54 10.44
CA PHE A 149 -11.96 11.81 9.80
C PHE A 149 -12.43 12.43 8.48
N GLU A 150 -12.03 13.65 8.11
CA GLU A 150 -12.42 14.26 6.83
C GLU A 150 -11.93 13.44 5.64
N TRP A 151 -10.72 12.91 5.72
CA TRP A 151 -10.18 12.08 4.66
C TRP A 151 -10.91 10.73 4.54
N GLU A 152 -11.25 10.10 5.67
CA GLU A 152 -12.08 8.88 5.67
C GLU A 152 -13.45 9.17 5.07
N GLU A 153 -14.08 10.31 5.41
CA GLU A 153 -15.36 10.71 4.84
C GLU A 153 -15.27 10.95 3.33
N GLU A 154 -14.24 11.63 2.85
CA GLU A 154 -13.99 11.82 1.42
C GLU A 154 -13.73 10.51 0.70
N THR A 155 -12.95 9.61 1.31
CA THR A 155 -12.65 8.28 0.77
C THR A 155 -13.92 7.44 0.69
N ILE A 156 -14.73 7.40 1.75
CA ILE A 156 -16.02 6.71 1.78
C ILE A 156 -16.95 7.26 0.70
N LYS A 157 -17.03 8.58 0.55
CA LYS A 157 -17.84 9.23 -0.47
C LYS A 157 -17.37 8.88 -1.89
N ALA A 158 -16.06 8.85 -2.12
CA ALA A 158 -15.49 8.44 -3.40
C ALA A 158 -15.81 6.97 -3.71
N LEU A 159 -15.64 6.07 -2.73
CA LEU A 159 -16.00 4.65 -2.86
C LEU A 159 -17.49 4.44 -3.13
N HIS A 160 -18.38 5.15 -2.46
CA HIS A 160 -19.81 5.11 -2.74
C HIS A 160 -20.11 5.55 -4.17
N THR A 161 -19.47 6.61 -4.66
CA THR A 161 -19.62 7.07 -6.03
C THR A 161 -19.20 6.02 -7.05
N GLU A 162 -18.09 5.33 -6.80
CA GLU A 162 -17.62 4.25 -7.69
C GLU A 162 -18.52 3.01 -7.63
N LEU A 163 -19.05 2.66 -6.46
CA LEU A 163 -20.05 1.59 -6.32
C LEU A 163 -21.31 1.90 -7.10
N GLU A 164 -21.86 3.12 -7.00
CA GLU A 164 -23.04 3.53 -7.78
C GLU A 164 -22.80 3.47 -9.29
N LYS A 165 -21.59 3.83 -9.75
CA LYS A 165 -21.24 3.70 -11.18
C LYS A 165 -21.17 2.23 -11.60
N SER A 166 -20.59 1.38 -10.76
CA SER A 166 -20.52 -0.07 -10.99
C SER A 166 -21.91 -0.69 -11.07
N ASP A 167 -22.81 -0.37 -10.13
CA ASP A 167 -24.18 -0.87 -10.11
C ASP A 167 -24.96 -0.42 -11.36
N LYS A 168 -24.82 0.82 -11.79
CA LYS A 168 -25.43 1.31 -13.03
C LYS A 168 -24.89 0.55 -14.25
N MET A 169 -23.60 0.27 -14.29
CA MET A 169 -22.99 -0.49 -15.38
C MET A 169 -23.50 -1.92 -15.41
N ILE A 170 -23.57 -2.60 -14.24
CA ILE A 170 -24.11 -3.95 -14.11
C ILE A 170 -25.57 -3.98 -14.58
N THR A 171 -26.39 -3.03 -14.15
CA THR A 171 -27.80 -2.93 -14.56
C THR A 171 -27.93 -2.81 -16.07
N SER A 172 -27.15 -1.91 -16.69
CA SER A 172 -27.15 -1.73 -18.15
C SER A 172 -26.72 -3.00 -18.89
N LEU A 173 -25.71 -3.71 -18.40
CA LEU A 173 -25.26 -4.97 -19.00
C LEU A 173 -26.29 -6.08 -18.88
N VAL A 174 -27.02 -6.14 -17.75
CA VAL A 174 -28.10 -7.11 -17.56
C VAL A 174 -29.24 -6.84 -18.53
N GLU A 175 -29.66 -5.58 -18.67
CA GLU A 175 -30.71 -5.18 -19.62
C GLU A 175 -30.31 -5.51 -21.08
N GLU A 176 -29.08 -5.26 -21.46
CA GLU A 176 -28.57 -5.60 -22.79
C GLU A 176 -28.53 -7.10 -23.02
N LEU A 177 -28.11 -7.89 -22.03
CA LEU A 177 -28.13 -9.35 -22.08
C LEU A 177 -29.56 -9.90 -22.20
N GLU A 178 -30.52 -9.33 -21.49
CA GLU A 178 -31.93 -9.74 -21.60
C GLU A 178 -32.51 -9.40 -22.99
N HIS A 179 -32.17 -8.24 -23.53
CA HIS A 179 -32.56 -7.85 -24.86
C HIS A 179 -32.01 -8.83 -25.92
N LEU A 180 -30.72 -9.13 -25.85
CA LEU A 180 -30.07 -10.09 -26.77
C LEU A 180 -30.69 -11.49 -26.66
N ARG A 181 -31.00 -11.95 -25.44
CA ARG A 181 -31.68 -13.25 -25.23
C ARG A 181 -33.07 -13.31 -25.84
N LYS A 182 -33.83 -12.20 -25.87
CA LYS A 182 -35.14 -12.15 -26.55
C LYS A 182 -34.96 -12.26 -28.07
N LEU A 183 -34.00 -11.52 -28.65
CA LEU A 183 -33.72 -11.57 -30.09
C LEU A 183 -33.28 -12.97 -30.58
N VAL A 184 -32.57 -13.72 -29.75
CA VAL A 184 -32.12 -15.10 -30.08
C VAL A 184 -33.29 -16.08 -30.01
N LYS A 185 -34.28 -15.88 -29.14
CA LYS A 185 -35.46 -16.76 -29.01
C LYS A 185 -36.52 -16.54 -30.08
N GLU A 186 -36.48 -15.40 -30.76
CA GLU A 186 -37.44 -15.07 -31.84
C GLU A 186 -36.95 -15.52 -33.24
N LYS A 187 -35.78 -16.15 -33.33
CA LYS A 187 -35.25 -16.82 -34.53
C LYS A 187 -35.36 -18.32 -34.41
#